data_8d556181bb7c9588d947c2df29bd2704
#
_entry.id   8d556181bb7c9588d947c2df29bd2704
#
_cell.length_a   1.000
_cell.length_b   1.000
_cell.length_c   1.000
_cell.angle_alpha   90.00
_cell.angle_beta   90.00
_cell.angle_gamma   90.00
#
_symmetry.space_group_name_H-M   'P 1'
#
loop_
_entity.id
_entity.type
_entity.pdbx_description
1 polymer ?
#
loop_
_entity_poly.entity_id
_entity_poly.type
_entity_poly.pdbx_seq_one_letter_code
_entity_poly.pdbx_strand_id
1 'polypeptide(L)'
;MAFRAGYGTIAQDSPAPSDVDAERAAMLQTSSSKNTFVSRCTEHLTVNVTKSWGDVALLGCYFITGLLDSSSIMVWGSFVSMQTGKNHSPFPLTQPTPERILTKITGNTVYLGLGLIAPEDNDRWLRALISIVCFCFGSFCFSAFHRFLPCRRWVLIASFFVQMLFILIAAIMATLGPKVTKSDPLNAWVGVSIALIAFQASGQAVASRALQYSGLTSVVLTSNYCDLFSDPRLFELGLKDNPERNRRTAAPILLLIGAMIGGVWAHSSVGLTGALWTAVGLKAVVVVAWGVWAPETQE
;
A
#
# COMPACT_ATOMS: atom_id res chain seq x y z
N MET A 1 60.53 45.51 58.70
CA MET A 1 59.90 44.35 59.37
C MET A 1 58.52 44.14 58.76
N ALA A 2 58.36 43.17 57.91
CA ALA A 2 57.08 42.86 57.23
C ALA A 2 56.58 41.54 57.80
N PHE A 3 55.41 41.56 58.42
CA PHE A 3 54.69 40.39 58.87
C PHE A 3 53.81 39.84 57.69
N ARG A 4 54.06 38.62 57.27
CA ARG A 4 53.32 37.93 56.28
C ARG A 4 52.34 36.97 56.95
N ALA A 5 51.06 37.30 56.99
CA ALA A 5 49.99 36.41 57.45
C ALA A 5 49.67 35.35 56.38
N GLY A 6 49.85 34.09 56.76
CA GLY A 6 49.44 32.96 55.94
C GLY A 6 47.94 32.65 56.11
N TYR A 7 47.18 32.75 55.08
CA TYR A 7 45.82 32.23 55.08
C TYR A 7 45.87 30.73 54.70
N GLY A 8 45.52 29.88 55.67
CA GLY A 8 45.30 28.46 55.46
C GLY A 8 43.97 28.24 54.71
N THR A 9 44.07 27.66 53.57
CA THR A 9 42.88 27.20 52.80
C THR A 9 42.30 25.99 53.52
N ILE A 10 41.12 26.13 54.11
CA ILE A 10 40.33 25.01 54.63
C ILE A 10 39.74 24.26 53.41
N ALA A 11 40.21 23.03 53.14
CA ALA A 11 39.61 22.16 52.22
C ALA A 11 38.23 21.77 52.76
N GLN A 12 37.16 22.21 52.10
CA GLN A 12 35.79 21.78 52.38
C GLN A 12 35.63 20.36 51.82
N ASP A 13 35.68 19.37 52.73
CA ASP A 13 35.28 18.01 52.42
C ASP A 13 33.78 18.02 52.10
N SER A 14 33.45 17.90 50.82
CA SER A 14 32.07 17.65 50.40
C SER A 14 31.70 16.23 50.84
N PRO A 15 30.59 16.03 51.56
CA PRO A 15 30.15 14.68 51.94
C PRO A 15 29.89 13.84 50.69
N ALA A 16 30.31 12.57 50.71
CA ALA A 16 30.01 11.64 49.66
C ALA A 16 28.50 11.53 49.48
N PRO A 17 27.99 11.45 48.22
CA PRO A 17 26.56 11.35 47.96
C PRO A 17 25.99 10.13 48.67
N SER A 18 24.86 10.28 49.36
CA SER A 18 24.16 9.16 49.99
C SER A 18 23.62 8.21 48.91
N ASP A 19 23.46 6.90 49.24
CA ASP A 19 22.89 5.90 48.34
C ASP A 19 21.55 6.37 47.74
N VAL A 20 20.77 7.13 48.51
CA VAL A 20 19.50 7.74 48.09
C VAL A 20 19.70 8.80 46.98
N ASP A 21 20.78 9.59 47.09
CA ASP A 21 21.09 10.59 46.04
C ASP A 21 21.61 9.96 44.78
N ALA A 22 22.35 8.85 44.88
CA ALA A 22 22.81 8.07 43.73
C ALA A 22 21.62 7.37 43.00
N GLU A 23 20.68 6.81 43.75
CA GLU A 23 19.48 6.20 43.22
C GLU A 23 18.56 7.21 42.52
N ARG A 24 18.42 8.41 43.16
CA ARG A 24 17.67 9.53 42.58
C ARG A 24 18.31 10.09 41.31
N ALA A 25 19.62 10.18 41.24
CA ALA A 25 20.37 10.60 40.08
C ALA A 25 20.23 9.56 38.93
N ALA A 26 20.26 8.26 39.26
CA ALA A 26 20.04 7.20 38.28
C ALA A 26 18.60 7.19 37.69
N MET A 27 17.60 7.44 38.55
CA MET A 27 16.20 7.60 38.11
C MET A 27 16.01 8.83 37.21
N LEU A 28 16.63 9.95 37.54
CA LEU A 28 16.59 11.17 36.73
C LEU A 28 17.30 11.00 35.39
N GLN A 29 18.44 10.30 35.35
CA GLN A 29 19.15 10.00 34.11
C GLN A 29 18.32 9.04 33.22
N THR A 30 17.67 8.02 33.80
CA THR A 30 16.80 7.09 33.07
C THR A 30 15.56 7.81 32.51
N SER A 31 14.98 8.73 33.30
CA SER A 31 13.84 9.55 32.86
C SER A 31 14.26 10.54 31.75
N SER A 32 15.43 11.18 31.87
CA SER A 32 15.99 12.09 30.86
C SER A 32 16.30 11.34 29.56
N SER A 33 16.87 10.13 29.64
CA SER A 33 17.15 9.28 28.46
C SER A 33 15.88 8.83 27.75
N LYS A 34 14.85 8.41 28.50
CA LYS A 34 13.53 8.05 27.94
C LYS A 34 12.87 9.25 27.26
N ASN A 35 12.89 10.42 27.88
CA ASN A 35 12.32 11.63 27.30
C ASN A 35 13.06 12.04 26.01
N THR A 36 14.38 11.89 25.98
CA THR A 36 15.20 12.20 24.79
C THR A 36 14.90 11.19 23.67
N PHE A 37 14.73 9.89 23.97
CA PHE A 37 14.39 8.89 22.98
C PHE A 37 12.99 9.13 22.40
N VAL A 38 11.98 9.36 23.27
CA VAL A 38 10.60 9.66 22.84
C VAL A 38 10.58 10.94 22.00
N SER A 39 11.30 11.99 22.40
CA SER A 39 11.40 13.22 21.62
C SER A 39 12.00 12.98 20.24
N ARG A 40 13.09 12.23 20.13
CA ARG A 40 13.69 11.86 18.83
C ARG A 40 12.76 11.04 17.96
N CYS A 41 12.05 10.05 18.53
CA CYS A 41 11.06 9.27 17.81
C CYS A 41 9.90 10.15 17.31
N THR A 42 9.40 11.05 18.16
CA THR A 42 8.31 11.95 17.79
C THR A 42 8.75 12.91 16.69
N GLU A 43 9.92 13.50 16.81
CA GLU A 43 10.51 14.35 15.78
C GLU A 43 10.68 13.61 14.46
N HIS A 44 11.26 12.40 14.49
CA HIS A 44 11.44 11.56 13.31
C HIS A 44 10.10 11.21 12.62
N LEU A 45 9.04 10.96 13.38
CA LEU A 45 7.72 10.60 12.86
C LEU A 45 6.94 11.82 12.36
N THR A 46 7.16 13.00 12.91
CA THR A 46 6.43 14.24 12.56
C THR A 46 7.05 15.02 11.40
N VAL A 47 8.22 14.64 10.94
CA VAL A 47 8.89 15.27 9.80
C VAL A 47 8.10 15.04 8.51
N ASN A 48 8.05 16.07 7.66
CA ASN A 48 7.55 15.94 6.31
C ASN A 48 8.48 15.03 5.51
N VAL A 49 7.88 14.13 4.74
CA VAL A 49 8.65 13.19 3.92
C VAL A 49 8.96 13.83 2.59
N THR A 50 10.24 13.77 2.18
CA THR A 50 10.61 14.19 0.83
C THR A 50 9.79 13.39 -0.19
N LYS A 51 9.21 14.08 -1.16
CA LYS A 51 8.49 13.45 -2.27
C LYS A 51 9.43 12.72 -3.23
N SER A 52 10.71 13.09 -3.22
CA SER A 52 11.75 12.41 -4.00
C SER A 52 11.74 10.91 -3.70
N TRP A 53 11.73 10.07 -4.74
CA TRP A 53 11.67 8.61 -4.66
C TRP A 53 10.35 7.98 -4.14
N GLY A 54 9.35 8.78 -3.72
CA GLY A 54 8.03 8.27 -3.35
C GLY A 54 7.35 7.47 -4.47
N ASP A 55 7.72 7.72 -5.70
CA ASP A 55 7.34 6.99 -6.90
C ASP A 55 7.75 5.52 -6.85
N VAL A 56 8.92 5.17 -6.28
CA VAL A 56 9.38 3.78 -6.16
C VAL A 56 8.43 2.95 -5.29
N ALA A 57 7.98 3.49 -4.16
CA ALA A 57 7.00 2.83 -3.30
C ALA A 57 5.65 2.65 -4.02
N LEU A 58 5.23 3.66 -4.79
CA LEU A 58 4.01 3.60 -5.60
C LEU A 58 4.14 2.62 -6.77
N LEU A 59 5.29 2.54 -7.41
CA LEU A 59 5.57 1.53 -8.44
C LEU A 59 5.53 0.11 -7.85
N GLY A 60 6.02 -0.11 -6.62
CA GLY A 60 5.81 -1.36 -5.89
C GLY A 60 4.32 -1.69 -5.68
N CYS A 61 3.48 -0.68 -5.51
CA CYS A 61 2.03 -0.87 -5.43
C CYS A 61 1.40 -1.36 -6.75
N TYR A 62 1.93 -0.99 -7.92
CA TYR A 62 1.47 -1.55 -9.19
C TYR A 62 1.73 -3.05 -9.28
N PHE A 63 2.89 -3.49 -8.83
CA PHE A 63 3.21 -4.92 -8.76
C PHE A 63 2.21 -5.66 -7.84
N ILE A 64 1.96 -5.14 -6.64
CA ILE A 64 1.00 -5.72 -5.68
C ILE A 64 -0.41 -5.76 -6.29
N THR A 65 -0.82 -4.70 -6.99
CA THR A 65 -2.11 -4.63 -7.68
C THR A 65 -2.23 -5.73 -8.74
N GLY A 66 -1.23 -5.88 -9.60
CA GLY A 66 -1.21 -6.93 -10.62
C GLY A 66 -1.28 -8.34 -10.00
N LEU A 67 -0.51 -8.57 -8.95
CA LEU A 67 -0.48 -9.83 -8.20
C LEU A 67 -1.86 -10.19 -7.64
N LEU A 68 -2.52 -9.25 -6.98
CA LEU A 68 -3.82 -9.48 -6.32
C LEU A 68 -4.97 -9.57 -7.33
N ASP A 69 -5.01 -8.70 -8.34
CA ASP A 69 -6.09 -8.70 -9.33
C ASP A 69 -6.07 -9.95 -10.20
N SER A 70 -4.89 -10.38 -10.67
CA SER A 70 -4.79 -11.60 -11.47
C SER A 70 -5.18 -12.86 -10.69
N SER A 71 -4.73 -12.97 -9.44
CA SER A 71 -5.07 -14.09 -8.57
C SER A 71 -6.56 -14.10 -8.23
N SER A 72 -7.16 -12.95 -7.91
CA SER A 72 -8.57 -12.87 -7.54
C SER A 72 -9.50 -13.10 -8.70
N ILE A 73 -9.21 -12.61 -9.91
CA ILE A 73 -10.02 -12.88 -11.09
C ILE A 73 -9.99 -14.36 -11.50
N MET A 74 -8.86 -15.02 -11.31
CA MET A 74 -8.73 -16.44 -11.61
C MET A 74 -9.51 -17.32 -10.63
N VAL A 75 -9.47 -17.00 -9.33
CA VAL A 75 -10.06 -17.81 -8.25
C VAL A 75 -11.49 -17.38 -7.92
N TRP A 76 -11.75 -16.07 -7.81
CA TRP A 76 -13.06 -15.55 -7.41
C TRP A 76 -13.89 -14.97 -8.57
N GLY A 77 -13.28 -14.78 -9.73
CA GLY A 77 -13.97 -14.24 -10.90
C GLY A 77 -14.25 -12.74 -10.85
N SER A 78 -13.68 -11.99 -9.89
CA SER A 78 -13.84 -10.54 -9.73
C SER A 78 -12.49 -9.87 -9.49
N PHE A 79 -12.34 -8.63 -9.96
CA PHE A 79 -11.21 -7.78 -9.60
C PHE A 79 -11.38 -7.21 -8.21
N VAL A 80 -10.28 -6.96 -7.53
CA VAL A 80 -10.27 -6.34 -6.20
C VAL A 80 -9.81 -4.89 -6.22
N SER A 81 -9.08 -4.47 -7.23
CA SER A 81 -8.59 -3.09 -7.37
C SER A 81 -9.01 -2.41 -8.67
N MET A 82 -9.10 -3.15 -9.78
CA MET A 82 -9.52 -2.60 -11.07
C MET A 82 -11.04 -2.55 -11.21
N GLN A 83 -11.61 -1.35 -11.11
CA GLN A 83 -13.06 -1.16 -11.27
C GLN A 83 -13.47 -1.01 -12.74
N THR A 84 -12.53 -0.61 -13.61
CA THR A 84 -12.73 -0.47 -15.06
C THR A 84 -11.54 -1.05 -15.82
N GLY A 85 -11.79 -1.79 -16.91
CA GLY A 85 -10.72 -2.38 -17.72
C GLY A 85 -11.25 -3.27 -18.87
N LYS A 86 -10.40 -3.56 -19.85
CA LYS A 86 -10.67 -4.50 -20.93
C LYS A 86 -9.56 -5.55 -20.96
N ASN A 87 -9.90 -6.83 -20.91
CA ASN A 87 -8.94 -7.92 -21.16
C ASN A 87 -9.06 -8.39 -22.60
N HIS A 88 -7.96 -8.36 -23.33
CA HIS A 88 -7.83 -9.08 -24.58
C HIS A 88 -7.27 -10.47 -24.31
N SER A 89 -8.04 -11.50 -24.63
CA SER A 89 -7.51 -12.86 -24.64
C SER A 89 -6.67 -13.06 -25.93
N PRO A 90 -5.41 -13.48 -25.83
CA PRO A 90 -4.54 -13.66 -27.00
C PRO A 90 -4.79 -14.96 -27.78
N PHE A 91 -5.78 -15.78 -27.40
CA PHE A 91 -6.03 -17.06 -28.08
C PHE A 91 -7.04 -16.94 -29.23
N PRO A 92 -6.74 -17.47 -30.41
CA PRO A 92 -7.64 -17.48 -31.55
C PRO A 92 -8.87 -18.38 -31.29
N LEU A 93 -10.02 -17.81 -31.58
CA LEU A 93 -11.33 -18.39 -31.28
C LEU A 93 -11.82 -19.22 -32.42
N THR A 94 -11.92 -20.50 -32.21
CA THR A 94 -12.83 -21.37 -32.96
C THR A 94 -14.20 -21.28 -32.28
N GLN A 95 -15.12 -20.55 -32.92
CA GLN A 95 -16.53 -20.34 -32.56
C GLN A 95 -16.85 -19.57 -31.23
N PRO A 96 -17.50 -18.42 -31.32
CA PRO A 96 -17.94 -17.68 -30.16
C PRO A 96 -19.28 -18.20 -29.63
N THR A 97 -19.28 -18.84 -28.46
CA THR A 97 -20.53 -19.04 -27.71
C THR A 97 -20.85 -17.73 -26.93
N PRO A 98 -22.15 -17.40 -26.71
CA PRO A 98 -22.56 -16.19 -25.97
C PRO A 98 -21.86 -16.04 -24.60
N GLU A 99 -21.67 -17.12 -23.87
CA GLU A 99 -20.96 -17.14 -22.58
C GLU A 99 -19.49 -16.70 -22.68
N ARG A 100 -18.80 -17.00 -23.81
CA ARG A 100 -17.42 -16.62 -24.03
C ARG A 100 -17.23 -15.16 -24.41
N ILE A 101 -18.28 -14.51 -24.97
CA ILE A 101 -18.24 -13.08 -25.27
C ILE A 101 -18.31 -12.26 -23.97
N LEU A 102 -19.15 -12.71 -23.03
CA LEU A 102 -19.30 -12.06 -21.72
C LEU A 102 -18.01 -12.09 -20.87
N THR A 103 -17.21 -13.16 -20.98
CA THR A 103 -15.95 -13.29 -20.22
C THR A 103 -14.82 -12.39 -20.72
N LYS A 104 -14.99 -11.73 -21.86
CA LYS A 104 -13.97 -10.84 -22.45
C LYS A 104 -14.08 -9.37 -22.07
N ILE A 105 -15.20 -8.98 -21.47
CA ILE A 105 -15.44 -7.60 -21.04
C ILE A 105 -15.11 -7.51 -19.56
N THR A 106 -14.10 -6.73 -19.21
CA THR A 106 -13.51 -6.76 -17.88
C THR A 106 -13.51 -5.40 -17.22
N GLY A 107 -14.03 -5.43 -16.04
CA GLY A 107 -14.13 -4.37 -15.08
C GLY A 107 -15.33 -4.64 -14.21
N ASN A 108 -15.21 -4.47 -12.92
CA ASN A 108 -16.32 -4.73 -12.00
C ASN A 108 -17.59 -3.95 -12.37
N THR A 109 -17.46 -2.72 -12.87
CA THR A 109 -18.60 -1.92 -13.33
C THR A 109 -19.39 -2.57 -14.46
N VAL A 110 -18.70 -3.25 -15.38
CA VAL A 110 -19.38 -3.96 -16.49
C VAL A 110 -20.06 -5.22 -15.98
N TYR A 111 -19.40 -6.00 -15.11
CA TYR A 111 -20.04 -7.16 -14.47
C TYR A 111 -21.29 -6.79 -13.68
N LEU A 112 -21.24 -5.67 -12.96
CA LEU A 112 -22.41 -5.14 -12.26
C LEU A 112 -23.53 -4.78 -13.23
N GLY A 113 -23.24 -4.04 -14.31
CA GLY A 113 -24.24 -3.63 -15.30
C GLY A 113 -24.91 -4.84 -15.99
N LEU A 114 -24.10 -5.84 -16.36
CA LEU A 114 -24.62 -7.07 -16.97
C LEU A 114 -25.50 -7.88 -16.00
N GLY A 115 -25.05 -8.01 -14.75
CA GLY A 115 -25.79 -8.75 -13.74
C GLY A 115 -27.11 -8.08 -13.32
N LEU A 116 -27.23 -6.77 -13.47
CA LEU A 116 -28.49 -6.04 -13.19
C LEU A 116 -29.54 -6.27 -14.29
N ILE A 117 -29.10 -6.51 -15.55
CA ILE A 117 -30.01 -6.77 -16.67
C ILE A 117 -30.34 -8.26 -16.78
N ALA A 118 -29.35 -9.11 -16.62
CA ALA A 118 -29.47 -10.56 -16.70
C ALA A 118 -28.74 -11.20 -15.53
N PRO A 119 -29.38 -11.30 -14.37
CA PRO A 119 -28.80 -12.00 -13.22
C PRO A 119 -28.64 -13.48 -13.60
N GLU A 120 -27.41 -13.84 -13.98
CA GLU A 120 -27.04 -15.22 -14.26
C GLU A 120 -26.91 -16.00 -12.95
N ASP A 121 -26.86 -17.33 -13.04
CA ASP A 121 -26.74 -18.26 -11.91
C ASP A 121 -25.42 -18.12 -11.13
N ASN A 122 -24.54 -17.21 -11.57
CA ASN A 122 -23.28 -16.94 -10.88
C ASN A 122 -23.27 -15.55 -10.22
N ASP A 123 -22.84 -15.49 -8.96
CA ASP A 123 -22.80 -14.27 -8.14
C ASP A 123 -21.67 -13.28 -8.51
N ARG A 124 -21.20 -13.28 -9.76
CA ARG A 124 -20.09 -12.39 -10.19
C ARG A 124 -20.44 -10.91 -10.05
N TRP A 125 -21.66 -10.54 -10.44
CA TRP A 125 -22.13 -9.17 -10.35
C TRP A 125 -22.19 -8.71 -8.88
N LEU A 126 -22.54 -9.63 -7.96
CA LEU A 126 -22.57 -9.32 -6.53
C LEU A 126 -21.18 -9.15 -5.95
N ARG A 127 -20.21 -9.99 -6.37
CA ARG A 127 -18.78 -9.82 -6.03
C ARG A 127 -18.23 -8.50 -6.57
N ALA A 128 -18.60 -8.13 -7.79
CA ALA A 128 -18.24 -6.85 -8.40
C ALA A 128 -18.85 -5.66 -7.63
N LEU A 129 -20.13 -5.77 -7.23
CA LEU A 129 -20.81 -4.76 -6.41
C LEU A 129 -20.08 -4.55 -5.08
N ILE A 130 -19.76 -5.63 -4.35
CA ILE A 130 -19.01 -5.56 -3.08
C ILE A 130 -17.67 -4.85 -3.30
N SER A 131 -16.93 -5.23 -4.34
CA SER A 131 -15.65 -4.61 -4.66
C SER A 131 -15.80 -3.10 -4.91
N ILE A 132 -16.77 -2.68 -5.74
CA ILE A 132 -17.00 -1.26 -6.06
C ILE A 132 -17.39 -0.47 -4.81
N VAL A 133 -18.36 -0.96 -4.05
CA VAL A 133 -18.85 -0.26 -2.85
C VAL A 133 -17.74 -0.11 -1.82
N CYS A 134 -16.98 -1.16 -1.55
CA CYS A 134 -15.89 -1.13 -0.58
C CYS A 134 -14.71 -0.28 -1.06
N PHE A 135 -14.43 -0.26 -2.36
CA PHE A 135 -13.44 0.65 -2.94
C PHE A 135 -13.84 2.12 -2.80
N CYS A 136 -15.09 2.46 -3.11
CA CYS A 136 -15.61 3.82 -2.96
C CYS A 136 -15.61 4.26 -1.48
N PHE A 137 -16.07 3.40 -0.58
CA PHE A 137 -16.07 3.68 0.86
C PHE A 137 -14.64 3.82 1.40
N GLY A 138 -13.71 2.96 1.00
CA GLY A 138 -12.31 3.08 1.36
C GLY A 138 -11.68 4.36 0.81
N SER A 139 -11.99 4.75 -0.44
CA SER A 139 -11.54 6.01 -1.02
C SER A 139 -12.01 7.22 -0.19
N PHE A 140 -13.25 7.19 0.28
CA PHE A 140 -13.78 8.23 1.17
C PHE A 140 -13.01 8.27 2.50
N CYS A 141 -12.84 7.12 3.16
CA CYS A 141 -12.14 7.03 4.45
C CYS A 141 -10.67 7.48 4.35
N PHE A 142 -9.91 6.96 3.37
CA PHE A 142 -8.51 7.34 3.19
C PHE A 142 -8.36 8.80 2.74
N SER A 143 -9.28 9.32 1.91
CA SER A 143 -9.28 10.74 1.52
C SER A 143 -9.54 11.65 2.72
N ALA A 144 -10.48 11.29 3.60
CA ALA A 144 -10.73 12.01 4.84
C ALA A 144 -9.47 11.96 5.75
N PHE A 145 -8.87 10.76 5.92
CA PHE A 145 -7.66 10.60 6.71
C PHE A 145 -6.51 11.52 6.23
N HIS A 146 -6.21 11.51 4.92
CA HIS A 146 -5.14 12.36 4.35
C HIS A 146 -5.51 13.84 4.27
N ARG A 147 -6.80 14.20 4.32
CA ARG A 147 -7.25 15.60 4.33
C ARG A 147 -7.08 16.24 5.71
N PHE A 148 -7.42 15.50 6.76
CA PHE A 148 -7.34 16.02 8.14
C PHE A 148 -5.93 15.96 8.72
N LEU A 149 -5.07 15.11 8.17
CA LEU A 149 -3.71 14.89 8.65
C LEU A 149 -2.70 15.33 7.59
N PRO A 150 -1.73 16.19 7.94
CA PRO A 150 -0.70 16.62 6.99
C PRO A 150 0.14 15.42 6.51
N CYS A 151 0.82 15.57 5.37
CA CYS A 151 1.62 14.51 4.73
C CYS A 151 2.91 14.23 5.51
N ARG A 152 2.79 13.84 6.78
CA ARG A 152 3.88 13.47 7.68
C ARG A 152 4.21 11.99 7.54
N ARG A 153 5.42 11.62 7.88
CA ARG A 153 5.91 10.24 7.82
C ARG A 153 4.97 9.24 8.50
N TRP A 154 4.54 9.52 9.73
CA TRP A 154 3.65 8.65 10.49
C TRP A 154 2.30 8.43 9.81
N VAL A 155 1.78 9.44 9.08
CA VAL A 155 0.51 9.34 8.35
C VAL A 155 0.61 8.35 7.19
N LEU A 156 1.73 8.40 6.45
CA LEU A 156 2.01 7.44 5.38
C LEU A 156 2.22 6.03 5.96
N ILE A 157 3.03 5.89 7.01
CA ILE A 157 3.23 4.61 7.71
C ILE A 157 1.89 4.05 8.16
N ALA A 158 1.05 4.83 8.84
CA ALA A 158 -0.25 4.40 9.34
C ALA A 158 -1.19 4.00 8.18
N SER A 159 -1.23 4.79 7.09
CA SER A 159 -2.03 4.49 5.92
C SER A 159 -1.64 3.15 5.28
N PHE A 160 -0.34 2.93 5.02
CA PHE A 160 0.14 1.67 4.42
C PHE A 160 0.08 0.49 5.39
N PHE A 161 0.25 0.73 6.69
CA PHE A 161 0.09 -0.30 7.72
C PHE A 161 -1.37 -0.81 7.80
N VAL A 162 -2.35 0.09 7.78
CA VAL A 162 -3.78 -0.27 7.73
C VAL A 162 -4.08 -1.06 6.46
N GLN A 163 -3.56 -0.65 5.31
CA GLN A 163 -3.69 -1.41 4.06
C GLN A 163 -3.09 -2.82 4.18
N MET A 164 -1.92 -2.95 4.79
CA MET A 164 -1.28 -4.24 5.06
C MET A 164 -2.14 -5.13 5.96
N LEU A 165 -2.72 -4.56 7.03
CA LEU A 165 -3.61 -5.29 7.94
C LEU A 165 -4.84 -5.85 7.22
N PHE A 166 -5.45 -5.10 6.31
CA PHE A 166 -6.59 -5.60 5.54
C PHE A 166 -6.21 -6.77 4.63
N ILE A 167 -5.04 -6.73 3.98
CA ILE A 167 -4.55 -7.87 3.19
C ILE A 167 -4.23 -9.04 4.11
N LEU A 168 -3.64 -8.80 5.29
CA LEU A 168 -3.32 -9.83 6.27
C LEU A 168 -4.58 -10.56 6.74
N ILE A 169 -5.64 -9.82 7.09
CA ILE A 169 -6.92 -10.43 7.49
C ILE A 169 -7.50 -11.25 6.33
N ALA A 170 -7.48 -10.73 5.10
CA ALA A 170 -7.93 -11.48 3.93
C ALA A 170 -7.07 -12.74 3.68
N ALA A 171 -5.76 -12.69 3.89
CA ALA A 171 -4.87 -13.83 3.79
C ALA A 171 -5.17 -14.91 4.84
N ILE A 172 -5.42 -14.51 6.08
CA ILE A 172 -5.84 -15.42 7.16
C ILE A 172 -7.19 -16.06 6.80
N MET A 173 -8.16 -15.25 6.36
CA MET A 173 -9.46 -15.77 5.95
C MET A 173 -9.34 -16.76 4.77
N ALA A 174 -8.53 -16.47 3.76
CA ALA A 174 -8.29 -17.37 2.64
C ALA A 174 -7.53 -18.65 3.04
N THR A 175 -6.75 -18.59 4.12
CA THR A 175 -6.01 -19.76 4.65
C THR A 175 -6.92 -20.67 5.48
N LEU A 176 -7.78 -20.10 6.30
CA LEU A 176 -8.66 -20.83 7.24
C LEU A 176 -10.03 -21.17 6.64
N GLY A 177 -10.45 -20.42 5.62
CA GLY A 177 -11.75 -20.58 4.98
C GLY A 177 -11.82 -21.73 3.99
N PRO A 178 -13.02 -22.06 3.51
CA PRO A 178 -13.22 -23.08 2.48
C PRO A 178 -12.55 -22.66 1.17
N LYS A 179 -12.03 -23.63 0.43
CA LYS A 179 -11.53 -23.38 -0.94
C LYS A 179 -12.73 -23.16 -1.86
N VAL A 180 -12.92 -21.92 -2.26
CA VAL A 180 -14.04 -21.48 -3.11
C VAL A 180 -13.49 -21.07 -4.47
N THR A 181 -14.20 -21.50 -5.53
CA THR A 181 -13.89 -21.16 -6.91
C THR A 181 -14.88 -20.14 -7.47
N LYS A 182 -14.59 -19.63 -8.65
CA LYS A 182 -15.46 -18.64 -9.35
C LYS A 182 -16.86 -19.16 -9.68
N SER A 183 -17.04 -20.48 -9.76
CA SER A 183 -18.33 -21.13 -10.03
C SER A 183 -19.18 -21.39 -8.80
N ASP A 184 -18.58 -21.30 -7.61
CA ASP A 184 -19.31 -21.51 -6.37
C ASP A 184 -20.13 -20.28 -6.00
N PRO A 185 -21.27 -20.42 -5.29
CA PRO A 185 -22.05 -19.30 -4.83
C PRO A 185 -21.24 -18.43 -3.87
N LEU A 186 -21.58 -17.13 -3.83
CA LEU A 186 -20.93 -16.19 -2.94
C LEU A 186 -21.16 -16.58 -1.48
N ASN A 187 -20.08 -16.77 -0.75
CA ASN A 187 -20.12 -16.97 0.70
C ASN A 187 -19.45 -15.79 1.44
N ALA A 188 -19.68 -15.69 2.74
CA ALA A 188 -19.17 -14.60 3.55
C ALA A 188 -17.63 -14.52 3.54
N TRP A 189 -16.92 -15.66 3.47
CA TRP A 189 -15.45 -15.71 3.42
C TRP A 189 -14.89 -14.98 2.20
N VAL A 190 -15.48 -15.25 1.04
CA VAL A 190 -15.09 -14.60 -0.23
C VAL A 190 -15.52 -13.15 -0.25
N GLY A 191 -16.76 -12.86 0.14
CA GLY A 191 -17.32 -11.50 0.13
C GLY A 191 -16.53 -10.54 1.02
N VAL A 192 -16.21 -10.95 2.25
CA VAL A 192 -15.41 -10.13 3.18
C VAL A 192 -13.97 -9.99 2.68
N SER A 193 -13.38 -11.05 2.13
CA SER A 193 -12.02 -10.96 1.57
C SER A 193 -11.95 -9.98 0.40
N ILE A 194 -12.89 -10.02 -0.54
CA ILE A 194 -13.00 -9.06 -1.64
C ILE A 194 -13.16 -7.63 -1.10
N ALA A 195 -14.04 -7.45 -0.11
CA ALA A 195 -14.29 -6.15 0.53
C ALA A 195 -13.02 -5.54 1.12
N LEU A 196 -12.27 -6.33 1.90
CA LEU A 196 -11.02 -5.90 2.56
C LEU A 196 -9.95 -5.52 1.54
N ILE A 197 -9.77 -6.33 0.49
CA ILE A 197 -8.75 -6.08 -0.53
C ILE A 197 -9.15 -4.88 -1.40
N ALA A 198 -10.41 -4.71 -1.74
CA ALA A 198 -10.89 -3.55 -2.49
C ALA A 198 -10.74 -2.25 -1.66
N PHE A 199 -11.06 -2.31 -0.37
CA PHE A 199 -10.89 -1.19 0.55
C PHE A 199 -9.42 -0.76 0.64
N GLN A 200 -8.48 -1.70 0.83
CA GLN A 200 -7.05 -1.36 0.88
C GLN A 200 -6.52 -0.83 -0.46
N ALA A 201 -7.00 -1.35 -1.61
CA ALA A 201 -6.58 -0.88 -2.92
C ALA A 201 -6.93 0.59 -3.15
N SER A 202 -8.07 1.05 -2.63
CA SER A 202 -8.43 2.46 -2.64
C SER A 202 -7.43 3.34 -1.87
N GLY A 203 -6.88 2.81 -0.76
CA GLY A 203 -5.85 3.50 0.03
C GLY A 203 -4.57 3.76 -0.78
N GLN A 204 -4.17 2.83 -1.65
CA GLN A 204 -3.04 3.05 -2.58
C GLN A 204 -3.33 4.20 -3.55
N ALA A 205 -4.51 4.19 -4.15
CA ALA A 205 -4.92 5.24 -5.10
C ALA A 205 -5.01 6.62 -4.45
N VAL A 206 -5.49 6.70 -3.21
CA VAL A 206 -5.55 7.95 -2.45
C VAL A 206 -4.16 8.40 -2.02
N ALA A 207 -3.30 7.49 -1.54
CA ALA A 207 -1.94 7.82 -1.15
C ALA A 207 -1.12 8.41 -2.30
N SER A 208 -1.28 7.89 -3.54
CA SER A 208 -0.60 8.45 -4.71
C SER A 208 -1.02 9.90 -4.99
N ARG A 209 -2.29 10.22 -4.80
CA ARG A 209 -2.81 11.60 -4.95
C ARG A 209 -2.31 12.51 -3.83
N ALA A 210 -2.28 12.02 -2.59
CA ALA A 210 -1.75 12.77 -1.43
C ALA A 210 -0.26 13.09 -1.61
N LEU A 211 0.52 12.19 -2.23
CA LEU A 211 1.91 12.38 -2.59
C LEU A 211 2.12 13.22 -3.87
N GLN A 212 1.03 13.66 -4.52
CA GLN A 212 1.04 14.43 -5.79
C GLN A 212 1.54 13.64 -7.01
N TYR A 213 1.53 12.32 -6.95
CA TYR A 213 1.77 11.43 -8.08
C TYR A 213 0.44 10.96 -8.70
N SER A 214 -0.40 11.89 -9.13
CA SER A 214 -1.76 11.58 -9.63
C SER A 214 -1.78 10.61 -10.82
N GLY A 215 -0.70 10.56 -11.60
CA GLY A 215 -0.52 9.59 -12.69
C GLY A 215 -0.19 8.16 -12.23
N LEU A 216 0.17 7.95 -10.95
CA LEU A 216 0.59 6.65 -10.41
C LEU A 216 -0.45 6.06 -9.44
N THR A 217 -1.71 6.02 -9.86
CA THR A 217 -2.80 5.56 -8.98
C THR A 217 -2.87 4.04 -8.78
N SER A 218 -2.07 3.26 -9.46
CA SER A 218 -2.00 1.79 -9.48
C SER A 218 -3.28 1.03 -9.85
N VAL A 219 -4.41 1.69 -9.90
CA VAL A 219 -5.74 1.10 -10.18
C VAL A 219 -6.28 1.44 -11.57
N VAL A 220 -5.67 2.39 -12.29
CA VAL A 220 -6.11 2.84 -13.62
C VAL A 220 -4.93 2.89 -14.58
N LEU A 221 -4.84 1.93 -15.50
CA LEU A 221 -3.80 1.89 -16.52
C LEU A 221 -4.13 2.69 -17.79
N THR A 222 -5.41 2.82 -18.11
CA THR A 222 -5.83 3.44 -19.38
C THR A 222 -5.36 4.89 -19.48
N SER A 223 -5.54 5.68 -18.41
CA SER A 223 -5.03 7.05 -18.36
C SER A 223 -3.50 7.08 -18.46
N ASN A 224 -2.82 6.15 -17.77
CA ASN A 224 -1.37 6.07 -17.81
C ASN A 224 -0.82 5.79 -19.23
N TYR A 225 -1.50 4.94 -20.01
CA TYR A 225 -1.17 4.73 -21.42
C TYR A 225 -1.42 5.98 -22.26
N CYS A 226 -2.57 6.64 -22.07
CA CYS A 226 -2.86 7.88 -22.77
C CYS A 226 -1.78 8.94 -22.48
N ASP A 227 -1.47 9.14 -21.21
CA ASP A 227 -0.46 10.12 -20.78
C ASP A 227 0.95 9.78 -21.30
N LEU A 228 1.30 8.48 -21.36
CA LEU A 228 2.58 8.03 -21.88
C LEU A 228 2.72 8.28 -23.38
N PHE A 229 1.72 7.86 -24.16
CA PHE A 229 1.77 7.97 -25.63
C PHE A 229 1.46 9.39 -26.13
N SER A 230 0.94 10.27 -25.29
CA SER A 230 0.76 11.70 -25.59
C SER A 230 1.97 12.55 -25.17
N ASP A 231 3.01 11.95 -24.57
CA ASP A 231 4.19 12.70 -24.14
C ASP A 231 5.02 13.13 -25.36
N PRO A 232 5.20 14.44 -25.63
CA PRO A 232 5.96 14.93 -26.78
C PRO A 232 7.44 14.51 -26.73
N ARG A 233 7.97 14.17 -25.55
CA ARG A 233 9.34 13.71 -25.32
C ARG A 233 9.44 12.20 -25.12
N LEU A 234 8.49 11.43 -25.68
CA LEU A 234 8.43 9.97 -25.53
C LEU A 234 9.71 9.29 -25.99
N PHE A 235 10.33 9.76 -27.09
CA PHE A 235 11.48 9.14 -27.73
C PHE A 235 12.84 9.70 -27.29
N GLU A 236 12.87 10.60 -26.31
CA GLU A 236 14.14 11.05 -25.72
C GLU A 236 14.85 9.89 -25.00
N LEU A 237 16.10 9.64 -25.34
CA LEU A 237 16.84 8.45 -24.84
C LEU A 237 17.37 8.58 -23.41
N GLY A 238 17.43 9.78 -22.84
CA GLY A 238 17.97 10.04 -21.51
C GLY A 238 17.01 9.59 -20.41
N LEU A 239 17.45 8.69 -19.52
CA LEU A 239 16.64 8.26 -18.35
C LEU A 239 16.43 9.38 -17.33
N LYS A 240 17.32 10.37 -17.29
CA LYS A 240 17.21 11.52 -16.38
C LYS A 240 16.39 12.68 -16.95
N ASP A 241 16.21 12.72 -18.27
CA ASP A 241 15.64 13.85 -18.97
C ASP A 241 14.11 13.88 -18.88
N ASN A 242 13.47 12.72 -18.72
CA ASN A 242 12.03 12.59 -18.54
C ASN A 242 11.65 11.54 -17.49
N PRO A 243 11.71 11.88 -16.20
CA PRO A 243 11.36 10.95 -15.12
C PRO A 243 9.89 10.55 -15.12
N GLU A 244 8.98 11.41 -15.61
CA GLU A 244 7.55 11.08 -15.70
C GLU A 244 7.28 10.00 -16.73
N ARG A 245 7.89 10.08 -17.90
CA ARG A 245 7.82 9.03 -18.92
C ARG A 245 8.31 7.70 -18.35
N ASN A 246 9.44 7.69 -17.64
CA ASN A 246 10.00 6.48 -17.06
C ASN A 246 9.05 5.84 -16.05
N ARG A 247 8.41 6.63 -15.19
CA ARG A 247 7.39 6.19 -14.23
C ARG A 247 6.17 5.61 -14.95
N ARG A 248 5.66 6.31 -15.97
CA ARG A 248 4.53 5.88 -16.78
C ARG A 248 4.82 4.59 -17.55
N THR A 249 6.07 4.36 -17.94
CA THR A 249 6.51 3.10 -18.59
C THR A 249 6.69 1.98 -17.57
N ALA A 250 7.32 2.26 -16.43
CA ALA A 250 7.57 1.25 -15.39
C ALA A 250 6.28 0.72 -14.74
N ALA A 251 5.28 1.57 -14.58
CA ALA A 251 4.03 1.22 -13.93
C ALA A 251 3.29 0.02 -14.58
N PRO A 252 2.97 0.03 -15.89
CA PRO A 252 2.31 -1.10 -16.54
C PRO A 252 3.20 -2.34 -16.62
N ILE A 253 4.52 -2.18 -16.74
CA ILE A 253 5.45 -3.31 -16.74
C ILE A 253 5.42 -4.02 -15.37
N LEU A 254 5.50 -3.28 -14.27
CA LEU A 254 5.45 -3.85 -12.93
C LEU A 254 4.09 -4.50 -12.62
N LEU A 255 2.99 -3.88 -13.08
CA LEU A 255 1.68 -4.50 -12.95
C LEU A 255 1.60 -5.81 -13.74
N LEU A 256 2.13 -5.83 -14.97
CA LEU A 256 2.16 -7.04 -15.79
C LEU A 256 2.98 -8.15 -15.12
N ILE A 257 4.16 -7.83 -14.60
CA ILE A 257 5.01 -8.80 -13.87
C ILE A 257 4.26 -9.31 -12.63
N GLY A 258 3.63 -8.42 -11.86
CA GLY A 258 2.78 -8.80 -10.74
C GLY A 258 1.65 -9.73 -11.15
N ALA A 259 0.96 -9.41 -12.27
CA ALA A 259 -0.12 -10.23 -12.80
C ALA A 259 0.35 -11.63 -13.27
N MET A 260 1.53 -11.71 -13.88
CA MET A 260 2.13 -13.01 -14.25
C MET A 260 2.41 -13.86 -13.01
N ILE A 261 3.00 -13.29 -11.97
CA ILE A 261 3.30 -13.99 -10.71
C ILE A 261 2.01 -14.39 -10.00
N GLY A 262 0.99 -13.53 -9.99
CA GLY A 262 -0.32 -13.85 -9.44
C GLY A 262 -1.02 -14.97 -10.21
N GLY A 263 -0.85 -15.03 -11.52
CA GLY A 263 -1.29 -16.15 -12.35
C GLY A 263 -0.57 -17.45 -11.99
N VAL A 264 0.74 -17.42 -11.77
CA VAL A 264 1.52 -18.59 -11.31
C VAL A 264 1.00 -19.09 -9.96
N TRP A 265 0.76 -18.19 -9.01
CA TRP A 265 0.14 -18.55 -7.73
C TRP A 265 -1.24 -19.18 -7.92
N ALA A 266 -2.10 -18.58 -8.72
CA ALA A 266 -3.45 -19.09 -8.95
C ALA A 266 -3.49 -20.53 -9.53
N HIS A 267 -2.46 -20.91 -10.31
CA HIS A 267 -2.31 -22.26 -10.85
C HIS A 267 -1.53 -23.20 -9.93
N SER A 268 -0.95 -22.71 -8.85
CA SER A 268 -0.24 -23.53 -7.86
C SER A 268 -1.19 -24.23 -6.89
N SER A 269 -0.68 -25.20 -6.14
CA SER A 269 -1.43 -25.89 -5.07
C SER A 269 -1.85 -24.96 -3.93
N VAL A 270 -1.11 -23.85 -3.72
CA VAL A 270 -1.37 -22.84 -2.67
C VAL A 270 -2.44 -21.85 -3.14
N GLY A 271 -2.54 -21.61 -4.44
CA GLY A 271 -3.56 -20.75 -5.04
C GLY A 271 -3.47 -19.29 -4.61
N LEU A 272 -4.62 -18.65 -4.49
CA LEU A 272 -4.76 -17.24 -4.08
C LEU A 272 -4.10 -16.94 -2.72
N THR A 273 -4.09 -17.89 -1.80
CA THR A 273 -3.49 -17.73 -0.46
C THR A 273 -2.01 -17.36 -0.58
N GLY A 274 -1.27 -17.99 -1.49
CA GLY A 274 0.13 -17.65 -1.75
C GLY A 274 0.32 -16.21 -2.26
N ALA A 275 -0.56 -15.76 -3.16
CA ALA A 275 -0.55 -14.38 -3.65
C ALA A 275 -0.82 -13.36 -2.52
N LEU A 276 -1.79 -13.65 -1.64
CA LEU A 276 -2.13 -12.79 -0.51
C LEU A 276 -0.97 -12.67 0.48
N TRP A 277 -0.33 -13.78 0.88
CA TRP A 277 0.82 -13.74 1.78
C TRP A 277 2.02 -13.02 1.15
N THR A 278 2.26 -13.20 -0.15
CA THR A 278 3.27 -12.44 -0.89
C THR A 278 2.96 -10.95 -0.85
N ALA A 279 1.71 -10.56 -1.05
CA ALA A 279 1.28 -9.16 -0.98
C ALA A 279 1.44 -8.56 0.42
N VAL A 280 1.17 -9.32 1.50
CA VAL A 280 1.43 -8.90 2.89
C VAL A 280 2.91 -8.60 3.08
N GLY A 281 3.81 -9.50 2.65
CA GLY A 281 5.25 -9.31 2.75
C GLY A 281 5.73 -8.05 2.00
N LEU A 282 5.25 -7.85 0.78
CA LEU A 282 5.58 -6.66 -0.02
C LEU A 282 5.05 -5.36 0.61
N LYS A 283 3.83 -5.39 1.16
CA LYS A 283 3.29 -4.22 1.90
C LYS A 283 4.09 -3.93 3.17
N ALA A 284 4.54 -4.97 3.88
CA ALA A 284 5.41 -4.78 5.03
C ALA A 284 6.72 -4.08 4.64
N VAL A 285 7.32 -4.46 3.50
CA VAL A 285 8.52 -3.77 2.97
C VAL A 285 8.21 -2.30 2.67
N VAL A 286 7.06 -1.99 2.07
CA VAL A 286 6.65 -0.60 1.81
C VAL A 286 6.47 0.19 3.11
N VAL A 287 5.85 -0.41 4.14
CA VAL A 287 5.69 0.22 5.48
C VAL A 287 7.04 0.53 6.11
N VAL A 288 7.98 -0.43 6.08
CA VAL A 288 9.34 -0.24 6.59
C VAL A 288 10.08 0.83 5.78
N ALA A 289 9.95 0.81 4.45
CA ALA A 289 10.56 1.82 3.59
C ALA A 289 10.10 3.24 3.98
N TRP A 290 8.82 3.46 4.22
CA TRP A 290 8.33 4.76 4.72
C TRP A 290 8.87 5.10 6.12
N GLY A 291 9.14 4.12 6.96
CA GLY A 291 9.75 4.31 8.28
C GLY A 291 11.18 4.85 8.23
N VAL A 292 11.97 4.42 7.25
CA VAL A 292 13.38 4.82 7.07
C VAL A 292 13.57 5.93 6.01
N TRP A 293 12.48 6.44 5.41
CA TRP A 293 12.53 7.43 4.32
C TRP A 293 13.23 8.71 4.75
N ALA A 294 13.94 9.34 3.82
CA ALA A 294 14.64 10.59 4.09
C ALA A 294 13.68 11.73 4.43
N PRO A 295 14.02 12.60 5.41
CA PRO A 295 13.25 13.81 5.70
C PRO A 295 13.33 14.79 4.53
N GLU A 296 12.32 15.66 4.39
CA GLU A 296 12.35 16.77 3.46
C GLU A 296 13.38 17.79 3.96
N THR A 297 14.45 18.03 3.20
CA THR A 297 15.39 19.12 3.47
C THR A 297 14.66 20.42 3.18
N GLN A 298 14.51 21.26 4.19
CA GLN A 298 14.08 22.64 4.00
C GLN A 298 15.24 23.38 3.31
N GLU A 299 15.10 23.66 1.99
CA GLU A 299 15.91 24.67 1.30
C GLU A 299 15.40 26.07 1.60
#